data_996a13c506102a6f70931b73c3fa533e
#
_entry.id   996a13c506102a6f70931b73c3fa533e
#
_cell.length_a   1.000
_cell.length_b   1.000
_cell.length_c   1.000
_cell.angle_alpha   90.00
_cell.angle_beta   90.00
_cell.angle_gamma   90.00
#
_symmetry.space_group_name_H-M   'P 1'
#
loop_
_entity.id
_entity.type
_entity.pdbx_description
1 polymer ?
#
loop_
_entity_poly.entity_id
_entity_poly.type
_entity_poly.pdbx_seq_one_letter_code
_entity_poly.pdbx_strand_id
1 'polypeptide(L)'
;TKTWKDGNATDRPTMIKVDLLQNGNVIQTHDVLAVMGWKYIFADLEAYDAEGKAYEYEVKEQPVPGYESKVSGTDITNTKVGQTKVEGTKTWKDDNATDRPEMIKVDLLQNGTVIATQEVSKATGWKYEFKDLVAYDENGVAYK
;
A
#
# COMPACT_ATOMS: atom_id res chain seq x y z
N THR A 1 17.07 -1.64 -10.16
CA THR A 1 17.08 -1.12 -8.76
C THR A 1 15.69 -1.17 -8.17
N LYS A 2 15.61 -1.56 -6.94
CA LYS A 2 14.36 -1.64 -6.20
C LYS A 2 14.19 -0.40 -5.33
N THR A 3 13.00 0.21 -5.36
CA THR A 3 12.65 1.38 -4.54
C THR A 3 11.40 1.09 -3.70
N TRP A 4 11.39 1.59 -2.49
CA TRP A 4 10.26 1.44 -1.56
C TRP A 4 9.61 2.80 -1.29
N LYS A 5 8.28 2.86 -1.41
CA LYS A 5 7.46 4.00 -1.00
C LYS A 5 6.58 3.57 0.15
N ASP A 6 7.08 3.71 1.37
CA ASP A 6 6.41 3.22 2.58
C ASP A 6 6.69 4.08 3.83
N GLY A 7 7.17 5.32 3.64
CA GLY A 7 7.48 6.21 4.77
C GLY A 7 8.61 5.68 5.65
N ASN A 8 9.57 4.94 5.08
CA ASN A 8 10.66 4.30 5.82
C ASN A 8 10.15 3.28 6.84
N ALA A 9 9.16 2.48 6.42
CA ALA A 9 8.58 1.46 7.28
C ALA A 9 9.63 0.50 7.82
N THR A 10 9.47 0.08 9.08
CA THR A 10 10.38 -0.86 9.73
C THR A 10 10.00 -2.32 9.49
N ASP A 11 8.81 -2.56 8.95
CA ASP A 11 8.27 -3.90 8.71
C ASP A 11 8.42 -4.37 7.25
N ARG A 12 9.19 -3.62 6.42
CA ARG A 12 9.44 -4.09 5.05
C ARG A 12 10.29 -5.36 5.08
N PRO A 13 10.10 -6.27 4.13
CA PRO A 13 10.93 -7.47 4.06
C PRO A 13 12.41 -7.11 3.81
N THR A 14 13.30 -7.96 4.27
CA THR A 14 14.74 -7.79 4.07
C THR A 14 15.22 -8.35 2.73
N MET A 15 14.37 -9.13 2.08
CA MET A 15 14.65 -9.79 0.81
C MET A 15 13.38 -9.87 -0.03
N ILE A 16 13.53 -9.65 -1.32
CA ILE A 16 12.49 -9.90 -2.32
C ILE A 16 13.06 -10.78 -3.44
N LYS A 17 12.18 -11.34 -4.25
CA LYS A 17 12.59 -12.15 -5.40
C LYS A 17 12.18 -11.44 -6.68
N VAL A 18 13.12 -11.34 -7.61
CA VAL A 18 12.90 -10.75 -8.93
C VAL A 18 13.13 -11.81 -9.99
N ASP A 19 12.13 -12.02 -10.83
CA ASP A 19 12.18 -12.95 -11.95
C ASP A 19 12.64 -12.22 -13.22
N LEU A 20 13.53 -12.85 -13.96
CA LEU A 20 13.86 -12.44 -15.32
C LEU A 20 13.03 -13.28 -16.28
N LEU A 21 12.32 -12.59 -17.17
CA LEU A 21 11.52 -13.23 -18.21
C LEU A 21 12.17 -13.01 -19.57
N GLN A 22 12.22 -14.11 -20.34
CA GLN A 22 12.68 -14.10 -21.73
C GLN A 22 11.49 -14.50 -22.60
N ASN A 23 11.05 -13.59 -23.45
CA ASN A 23 9.85 -13.77 -24.29
C ASN A 23 8.64 -14.27 -23.48
N GLY A 24 8.45 -13.71 -22.27
CA GLY A 24 7.33 -14.04 -21.39
C GLY A 24 7.54 -15.25 -20.48
N ASN A 25 8.68 -15.94 -20.57
CA ASN A 25 8.98 -17.10 -19.74
C ASN A 25 10.04 -16.80 -18.70
N VAL A 26 9.79 -17.17 -17.44
CA VAL A 26 10.77 -17.01 -16.35
C VAL A 26 11.96 -17.94 -16.62
N ILE A 27 13.15 -17.35 -16.72
CA ILE A 27 14.39 -18.13 -16.93
C ILE A 27 15.35 -18.05 -15.77
N GLN A 28 15.24 -17.03 -14.93
CA GLN A 28 16.08 -16.86 -13.74
C GLN A 28 15.28 -16.13 -12.66
N THR A 29 15.69 -16.36 -11.40
CA THR A 29 15.15 -15.64 -10.24
C THR A 29 16.32 -15.23 -9.35
N HIS A 30 16.36 -13.96 -8.95
CA HIS A 30 17.38 -13.45 -8.04
C HIS A 30 16.77 -13.00 -6.73
N ASP A 31 17.48 -13.25 -5.63
CA ASP A 31 17.16 -12.65 -4.34
C ASP A 31 17.78 -11.26 -4.29
N VAL A 32 16.95 -10.26 -3.98
CA VAL A 32 17.39 -8.86 -3.87
C VAL A 32 17.30 -8.47 -2.41
N LEU A 33 18.43 -8.03 -1.85
CA LEU A 33 18.60 -7.87 -0.41
C LEU A 33 18.79 -6.41 0.00
N ALA A 34 18.26 -6.06 1.19
CA ALA A 34 18.50 -4.75 1.80
C ALA A 34 19.99 -4.46 1.98
N VAL A 35 20.77 -5.48 2.41
CA VAL A 35 22.21 -5.35 2.62
C VAL A 35 22.99 -5.06 1.35
N MET A 36 22.39 -5.32 0.18
CA MET A 36 22.97 -5.06 -1.13
C MET A 36 22.45 -3.75 -1.74
N GLY A 37 21.73 -2.94 -0.96
CA GLY A 37 21.17 -1.68 -1.42
C GLY A 37 20.01 -1.85 -2.41
N TRP A 38 19.30 -2.97 -2.36
CA TRP A 38 18.17 -3.28 -3.25
C TRP A 38 18.54 -3.23 -4.73
N LYS A 39 19.76 -3.63 -5.05
CA LYS A 39 20.24 -3.71 -6.44
C LYS A 39 20.31 -5.14 -6.91
N TYR A 40 20.07 -5.33 -8.21
CA TYR A 40 20.18 -6.62 -8.86
C TYR A 40 20.75 -6.47 -10.26
N ILE A 41 21.34 -7.53 -10.78
CA ILE A 41 21.84 -7.58 -12.13
C ILE A 41 21.66 -8.97 -12.70
N PHE A 42 21.18 -9.05 -13.93
CA PHE A 42 21.17 -10.27 -14.73
C PHE A 42 22.18 -10.04 -15.86
N ALA A 43 23.27 -10.78 -15.82
CA ALA A 43 24.38 -10.59 -16.76
C ALA A 43 24.53 -11.78 -17.71
N ASP A 44 25.28 -11.57 -18.78
CA ASP A 44 25.62 -12.62 -19.73
C ASP A 44 24.41 -13.25 -20.40
N LEU A 45 23.42 -12.40 -20.71
CA LEU A 45 22.20 -12.84 -21.38
C LEU A 45 22.39 -12.93 -22.89
N GLU A 46 21.84 -13.97 -23.49
CA GLU A 46 21.81 -14.10 -24.94
C GLU A 46 20.95 -13.01 -25.54
N ALA A 47 21.47 -12.30 -26.54
CA ALA A 47 20.72 -11.22 -27.19
C ALA A 47 19.78 -11.71 -28.29
N TYR A 48 20.10 -12.84 -28.91
CA TYR A 48 19.38 -13.37 -30.06
C TYR A 48 19.17 -14.88 -29.93
N ASP A 49 18.06 -15.38 -30.48
CA ASP A 49 17.79 -16.80 -30.54
C ASP A 49 18.60 -17.49 -31.65
N ALA A 50 18.39 -18.81 -31.81
CA ALA A 50 19.09 -19.59 -32.81
C ALA A 50 18.84 -19.12 -34.27
N GLU A 51 17.76 -18.37 -34.48
CA GLU A 51 17.37 -17.87 -35.80
C GLU A 51 17.77 -16.39 -36.01
N GLY A 52 18.53 -15.81 -35.05
CA GLY A 52 18.98 -14.43 -35.09
C GLY A 52 17.91 -13.41 -34.71
N LYS A 53 16.81 -13.84 -34.11
CA LYS A 53 15.74 -12.96 -33.62
C LYS A 53 16.06 -12.49 -32.23
N ALA A 54 15.91 -11.20 -31.95
CA ALA A 54 16.19 -10.62 -30.65
C ALA A 54 15.22 -11.18 -29.57
N TYR A 55 15.79 -11.54 -28.42
CA TYR A 55 14.98 -11.88 -27.24
C TYR A 55 14.43 -10.59 -26.62
N GLU A 56 13.20 -10.66 -26.12
CA GLU A 56 12.61 -9.62 -25.30
C GLU A 56 12.74 -10.01 -23.83
N TYR A 57 13.45 -9.17 -23.07
CA TYR A 57 13.65 -9.37 -21.64
C TYR A 57 12.81 -8.41 -20.83
N GLU A 58 12.26 -8.90 -19.74
CA GLU A 58 11.55 -8.08 -18.76
C GLU A 58 11.79 -8.64 -17.36
N VAL A 59 11.54 -7.81 -16.35
CA VAL A 59 11.66 -8.21 -14.95
C VAL A 59 10.30 -8.12 -14.28
N LYS A 60 10.08 -9.02 -13.32
CA LYS A 60 8.85 -9.06 -12.55
C LYS A 60 9.19 -9.43 -11.10
N GLU A 61 8.62 -8.70 -10.16
CA GLU A 61 8.77 -9.02 -8.74
C GLU A 61 7.72 -10.04 -8.33
N GLN A 62 8.14 -11.02 -7.52
CA GLN A 62 7.18 -11.92 -6.89
C GLN A 62 6.39 -11.12 -5.85
N PRO A 63 5.07 -11.40 -5.67
CA PRO A 63 4.20 -10.58 -4.83
C PRO A 63 4.74 -10.36 -3.41
N VAL A 64 4.63 -9.11 -2.92
CA VAL A 64 5.02 -8.73 -1.57
C VAL A 64 3.75 -8.29 -0.83
N PRO A 65 3.34 -9.00 0.24
CA PRO A 65 2.12 -8.63 0.98
C PRO A 65 2.17 -7.19 1.50
N GLY A 66 1.07 -6.46 1.34
CA GLY A 66 0.95 -5.08 1.81
C GLY A 66 1.56 -4.03 0.89
N TYR A 67 2.03 -4.41 -0.28
CA TYR A 67 2.63 -3.50 -1.27
C TYR A 67 2.06 -3.70 -2.66
N GLU A 68 1.99 -2.62 -3.42
CA GLU A 68 1.69 -2.65 -4.85
C GLU A 68 2.98 -2.39 -5.62
N SER A 69 3.28 -3.25 -6.58
CA SER A 69 4.51 -3.20 -7.36
C SER A 69 4.27 -2.54 -8.73
N LYS A 70 5.19 -1.64 -9.11
CA LYS A 70 5.25 -1.07 -10.47
C LYS A 70 6.63 -1.28 -11.03
N VAL A 71 6.69 -1.75 -12.27
CA VAL A 71 7.93 -1.96 -13.01
C VAL A 71 8.03 -0.94 -14.14
N SER A 72 9.14 -0.21 -14.19
CA SER A 72 9.46 0.70 -15.28
C SER A 72 10.84 0.32 -15.82
N GLY A 73 10.88 -0.33 -16.99
CA GLY A 73 12.10 -0.91 -17.52
C GLY A 73 12.63 -2.00 -16.57
N THR A 74 13.73 -1.73 -15.90
CA THR A 74 14.33 -2.62 -14.91
C THR A 74 14.20 -2.09 -13.47
N ASP A 75 13.57 -0.93 -13.30
CA ASP A 75 13.35 -0.35 -11.98
C ASP A 75 12.00 -0.80 -11.41
N ILE A 76 12.02 -1.26 -10.17
CA ILE A 76 10.82 -1.74 -9.47
C ILE A 76 10.54 -0.83 -8.29
N THR A 77 9.31 -0.33 -8.21
CA THR A 77 8.85 0.49 -7.08
C THR A 77 7.72 -0.23 -6.37
N ASN A 78 7.87 -0.42 -5.06
CA ASN A 78 6.81 -0.96 -4.19
C ASN A 78 6.26 0.16 -3.33
N THR A 79 4.94 0.36 -3.42
CA THR A 79 4.23 1.36 -2.64
C THR A 79 3.36 0.64 -1.61
N LYS A 80 3.45 1.06 -0.36
CA LYS A 80 2.65 0.47 0.71
C LYS A 80 1.18 0.78 0.51
N VAL A 81 0.33 -0.24 0.61
CA VAL A 81 -1.11 -0.14 0.42
C VAL A 81 -1.84 -0.85 1.55
N GLY A 82 -3.10 -0.51 1.74
CA GLY A 82 -3.94 -1.12 2.74
C GLY A 82 -5.16 -0.27 3.04
N GLN A 83 -6.05 -0.83 3.86
CA GLN A 83 -7.26 -0.15 4.30
C GLN A 83 -7.34 -0.17 5.82
N THR A 84 -8.06 0.80 6.37
CA THR A 84 -8.30 0.92 7.79
C THR A 84 -9.72 1.40 8.06
N LYS A 85 -10.06 1.51 9.33
CA LYS A 85 -11.34 2.07 9.76
C LYS A 85 -11.13 2.95 10.99
N VAL A 86 -12.08 3.86 11.20
CA VAL A 86 -12.17 4.68 12.41
C VAL A 86 -13.56 4.48 12.97
N GLU A 87 -13.67 4.06 14.22
CA GLU A 87 -14.95 3.86 14.89
C GLU A 87 -14.90 4.37 16.30
N GLY A 88 -16.07 4.69 16.86
CA GLY A 88 -16.15 5.17 18.22
C GLY A 88 -17.58 5.29 18.71
N THR A 89 -17.70 5.76 19.93
CA THR A 89 -18.99 5.97 20.59
C THR A 89 -19.01 7.35 21.23
N LYS A 90 -20.08 8.07 21.03
CA LYS A 90 -20.33 9.34 21.69
C LYS A 90 -20.89 9.10 23.08
N THR A 91 -20.29 9.71 24.09
CA THR A 91 -20.75 9.64 25.47
C THR A 91 -21.19 11.02 25.94
N TRP A 92 -22.29 11.07 26.70
CA TRP A 92 -22.82 12.28 27.27
C TRP A 92 -22.55 12.36 28.77
N LYS A 93 -22.03 13.51 29.23
CA LYS A 93 -21.84 13.79 30.66
C LYS A 93 -22.75 14.97 31.02
N ASP A 94 -24.02 14.72 31.29
CA ASP A 94 -25.04 15.75 31.49
C ASP A 94 -26.10 15.35 32.52
N ASP A 95 -25.81 14.37 33.39
CA ASP A 95 -26.73 13.84 34.40
C ASP A 95 -28.06 13.39 33.79
N ASN A 96 -28.01 12.73 32.62
CA ASN A 96 -29.19 12.25 31.88
C ASN A 96 -30.14 13.40 31.52
N ALA A 97 -29.59 14.54 31.10
CA ALA A 97 -30.37 15.67 30.67
C ALA A 97 -31.38 15.30 29.59
N THR A 98 -32.56 15.92 29.64
CA THR A 98 -33.65 15.66 28.68
C THR A 98 -33.58 16.57 27.46
N ASP A 99 -32.74 17.58 27.47
CA ASP A 99 -32.61 18.61 26.43
C ASP A 99 -31.41 18.39 25.49
N ARG A 100 -30.79 17.20 25.56
CA ARG A 100 -29.68 16.90 24.63
C ARG A 100 -30.19 16.80 23.19
N PRO A 101 -29.39 17.17 22.21
CA PRO A 101 -29.80 17.04 20.81
C PRO A 101 -30.06 15.57 20.45
N GLU A 102 -30.96 15.35 19.51
CA GLU A 102 -31.31 13.99 19.04
C GLU A 102 -30.24 13.43 18.10
N MET A 103 -29.43 14.29 17.50
CA MET A 103 -28.45 13.90 16.50
C MET A 103 -27.26 14.88 16.58
N ILE A 104 -26.08 14.33 16.38
CA ILE A 104 -24.87 15.10 16.18
C ILE A 104 -24.21 14.68 14.87
N LYS A 105 -23.28 15.49 14.38
CA LYS A 105 -22.48 15.16 13.21
C LYS A 105 -21.05 14.98 13.64
N VAL A 106 -20.43 13.92 13.14
CA VAL A 106 -19.01 13.59 13.38
C VAL A 106 -18.27 13.67 12.06
N ASP A 107 -17.24 14.48 12.00
CA ASP A 107 -16.41 14.64 10.82
C ASP A 107 -15.21 13.71 10.92
N LEU A 108 -14.89 13.05 9.80
CA LEU A 108 -13.64 12.32 9.64
C LEU A 108 -12.63 13.21 8.96
N LEU A 109 -11.47 13.37 9.57
CA LEU A 109 -10.39 14.17 9.02
C LEU A 109 -9.25 13.28 8.55
N GLN A 110 -8.73 13.61 7.37
CA GLN A 110 -7.54 12.99 6.81
C GLN A 110 -6.47 14.06 6.69
N ASN A 111 -5.39 13.91 7.43
CA ASN A 111 -4.32 14.92 7.48
C ASN A 111 -4.86 16.33 7.75
N GLY A 112 -5.89 16.43 8.62
CA GLY A 112 -6.49 17.70 9.01
C GLY A 112 -7.59 18.23 8.09
N THR A 113 -7.92 17.51 7.02
CA THR A 113 -8.98 17.90 6.08
C THR A 113 -10.20 16.99 6.24
N VAL A 114 -11.38 17.57 6.35
CA VAL A 114 -12.63 16.80 6.45
C VAL A 114 -12.88 16.08 5.13
N ILE A 115 -12.99 14.75 5.18
CA ILE A 115 -13.27 13.92 4.00
C ILE A 115 -14.62 13.23 4.04
N ALA A 116 -15.23 13.11 5.22
CA ALA A 116 -16.54 12.49 5.39
C ALA A 116 -17.21 13.02 6.65
N THR A 117 -18.52 12.96 6.67
CA THR A 117 -19.33 13.35 7.83
C THR A 117 -20.40 12.28 8.04
N GLN A 118 -20.60 11.87 9.29
CA GLN A 118 -21.62 10.87 9.64
C GLN A 118 -22.55 11.46 10.70
N GLU A 119 -23.85 11.19 10.55
CA GLU A 119 -24.84 11.54 11.57
C GLU A 119 -24.85 10.44 12.64
N VAL A 120 -24.79 10.85 13.90
CA VAL A 120 -24.77 9.97 15.06
C VAL A 120 -25.92 10.34 15.96
N SER A 121 -26.74 9.37 16.32
CA SER A 121 -28.00 9.62 17.04
C SER A 121 -28.28 8.54 18.08
N LYS A 122 -29.34 8.75 18.86
CA LYS A 122 -29.84 7.74 19.78
C LYS A 122 -30.22 6.46 19.05
N ALA A 123 -30.77 6.57 17.83
CA ALA A 123 -31.15 5.42 17.00
C ALA A 123 -29.97 4.55 16.63
N THR A 124 -28.75 5.12 16.53
CA THR A 124 -27.52 4.38 16.25
C THR A 124 -26.79 3.96 17.53
N GLY A 125 -27.36 4.21 18.70
CA GLY A 125 -26.72 3.97 19.98
C GLY A 125 -25.53 4.89 20.24
N TRP A 126 -25.49 6.06 19.60
CA TRP A 126 -24.41 7.04 19.64
C TRP A 126 -23.09 6.47 19.15
N LYS A 127 -23.17 5.51 18.21
CA LYS A 127 -22.01 4.87 17.60
C LYS A 127 -21.78 5.37 16.18
N TYR A 128 -20.53 5.42 15.78
CA TYR A 128 -20.17 5.78 14.41
C TYR A 128 -19.03 4.87 13.92
N GLU A 129 -18.96 4.68 12.62
CA GLU A 129 -17.93 3.90 11.96
C GLU A 129 -17.68 4.46 10.56
N PHE A 130 -16.43 4.75 10.29
CA PHE A 130 -15.95 5.06 8.94
C PHE A 130 -15.04 3.90 8.53
N LYS A 131 -15.45 3.12 7.55
CA LYS A 131 -14.75 1.91 7.11
C LYS A 131 -14.28 2.01 5.67
N ASP A 132 -13.50 1.03 5.26
CA ASP A 132 -12.95 0.95 3.90
C ASP A 132 -12.11 2.18 3.54
N LEU A 133 -11.38 2.71 4.53
CA LEU A 133 -10.55 3.90 4.36
C LEU A 133 -9.18 3.50 3.81
N VAL A 134 -8.68 4.27 2.85
CA VAL A 134 -7.31 4.12 2.37
C VAL A 134 -6.36 4.49 3.49
N ALA A 135 -5.46 3.59 3.87
CA ALA A 135 -4.54 3.78 4.99
C ALA A 135 -3.29 4.59 4.63
N TYR A 136 -2.91 4.58 3.36
CA TYR A 136 -1.66 5.20 2.88
C TYR A 136 -1.91 6.05 1.64
N ASP A 137 -1.14 7.12 1.49
CA ASP A 137 -1.20 7.96 0.30
C ASP A 137 -0.48 7.30 -0.90
N GLU A 138 -0.41 8.00 -2.02
CA GLU A 138 0.23 7.51 -3.24
C GLU A 138 1.73 7.26 -3.10
N ASN A 139 2.35 7.79 -2.05
CA ASN A 139 3.76 7.59 -1.73
C ASN A 139 3.96 6.55 -0.63
N GLY A 140 2.91 5.86 -0.19
CA GLY A 140 2.97 4.86 0.85
C GLY A 140 3.10 5.43 2.26
N VAL A 141 2.82 6.73 2.45
CA VAL A 141 2.85 7.39 3.75
C VAL A 141 1.48 7.27 4.42
N ALA A 142 1.45 6.87 5.69
CA ALA A 142 0.20 6.70 6.42
C ALA A 142 -0.55 8.02 6.56
N TYR A 143 -1.83 7.99 6.32
CA TYR A 143 -2.72 9.12 6.61
C TYR A 143 -2.92 9.26 8.12
N LYS A 144 -3.02 10.49 8.58
CA LYS A 144 -3.28 10.83 9.99
C LYS A 144 -4.71 11.28 10.20
#